data_6a78753b06c224f987806470680a219a
#
_entry.id   6a78753b06c224f987806470680a219a
#
_cell.length_a   1.000
_cell.length_b   1.000
_cell.length_c   1.000
_cell.angle_alpha   90.00
_cell.angle_beta   90.00
_cell.angle_gamma   90.00
#
_symmetry.space_group_name_H-M   'P 1'
#
loop_
_entity.id
_entity.type
_entity.pdbx_description
1 polymer ?
#
loop_
_entity_poly.entity_id
_entity_poly.type
_entity_poly.pdbx_seq_one_letter_code
_entity_poly.pdbx_strand_id
1 'polypeptide(L)'
;QTHPTSAQALAGFERENSLGIDRTAFNRVYRDKTSKPELLCALSDFEMLCGFAPVTESLARAEQNGWLELARHLKLTGIEKTVRWALEEKVHKTPSNLPQHLRKVAELYPNSGGLLVALLMNYVVLKPGDAVYLDPGNVHSYLGGVAVEVMSSSDNVMRAAFTQKHID
;
A
#
# COMPACT_ATOMS: atom_id res chain seq x y z
N GLN A 1 0.03 -2.61 -1.56
CA GLN A 1 1.26 -3.39 -1.74
C GLN A 1 2.49 -2.51 -1.88
N THR A 2 3.68 -3.10 -1.72
CA THR A 2 4.98 -2.51 -2.05
C THR A 2 5.94 -3.62 -2.50
N HIS A 3 7.04 -3.25 -3.16
CA HIS A 3 8.07 -4.18 -3.60
C HIS A 3 9.39 -3.92 -2.87
N PRO A 4 10.16 -4.95 -2.54
CA PRO A 4 11.42 -4.78 -1.82
C PRO A 4 12.48 -4.12 -2.69
N THR A 5 13.37 -3.37 -2.05
CA THR A 5 14.66 -2.98 -2.67
C THR A 5 15.52 -4.22 -2.91
N SER A 6 16.57 -4.10 -3.73
CA SER A 6 17.47 -5.24 -4.01
C SER A 6 18.10 -5.82 -2.74
N ALA A 7 18.49 -4.97 -1.80
CA ALA A 7 19.05 -5.42 -0.53
C ALA A 7 18.02 -6.17 0.33
N GLN A 8 16.78 -5.67 0.40
CA GLN A 8 15.69 -6.32 1.12
C GLN A 8 15.29 -7.64 0.45
N ALA A 9 15.24 -7.69 -0.89
CA ALA A 9 14.92 -8.89 -1.65
C ALA A 9 15.94 -10.01 -1.38
N LEU A 10 17.24 -9.69 -1.42
CA LEU A 10 18.30 -10.64 -1.13
C LEU A 10 18.20 -11.15 0.31
N ALA A 11 18.16 -10.25 1.29
CA ALA A 11 18.10 -10.61 2.70
C ALA A 11 16.83 -11.41 3.05
N GLY A 12 15.68 -11.01 2.50
CA GLY A 12 14.42 -11.70 2.69
C GLY A 12 14.41 -13.10 2.08
N PHE A 13 14.95 -13.25 0.86
CA PHE A 13 15.07 -14.54 0.19
C PHE A 13 15.95 -15.52 0.99
N GLU A 14 17.10 -15.07 1.48
CA GLU A 14 18.01 -15.89 2.28
C GLU A 14 17.39 -16.27 3.62
N ARG A 15 16.72 -15.34 4.30
CA ARG A 15 16.00 -15.59 5.55
C ARG A 15 14.92 -16.66 5.38
N GLU A 16 14.05 -16.52 4.38
CA GLU A 16 12.95 -17.48 4.16
C GLU A 16 13.46 -18.85 3.73
N ASN A 17 14.57 -18.92 2.99
CA ASN A 17 15.24 -20.19 2.69
C ASN A 17 15.80 -20.86 3.96
N SER A 18 16.42 -20.07 4.87
CA SER A 18 16.95 -20.62 6.13
C SER A 18 15.86 -21.13 7.07
N LEU A 19 14.65 -20.57 6.96
CA LEU A 19 13.45 -21.03 7.68
C LEU A 19 12.75 -22.23 7.00
N GLY A 20 13.28 -22.70 5.87
CA GLY A 20 12.68 -23.84 5.14
C GLY A 20 11.34 -23.53 4.47
N ILE A 21 11.00 -22.26 4.26
CA ILE A 21 9.75 -21.87 3.58
C ILE A 21 9.91 -22.14 2.08
N ASP A 22 9.08 -23.03 1.53
CA ASP A 22 9.12 -23.35 0.10
C ASP A 22 8.82 -22.12 -0.76
N ARG A 23 9.49 -22.01 -1.92
CA ARG A 23 9.35 -20.86 -2.83
C ARG A 23 7.93 -20.70 -3.39
N THR A 24 7.15 -21.76 -3.43
CA THR A 24 5.75 -21.79 -3.89
C THR A 24 4.74 -21.69 -2.75
N ALA A 25 5.21 -21.67 -1.50
CA ALA A 25 4.32 -21.61 -0.34
C ALA A 25 3.45 -20.35 -0.36
N PHE A 26 2.22 -20.47 0.14
CA PHE A 26 1.25 -19.37 0.20
C PHE A 26 1.78 -18.15 0.97
N ASN A 27 2.54 -18.39 2.04
CA ASN A 27 3.13 -17.39 2.91
C ASN A 27 4.57 -16.99 2.49
N ARG A 28 5.04 -17.39 1.33
CA ARG A 28 6.35 -16.97 0.79
C ARG A 28 6.24 -15.59 0.18
N VAL A 29 6.97 -14.62 0.74
CA VAL A 29 7.03 -13.22 0.31
C VAL A 29 8.15 -12.98 -0.68
N TYR A 30 9.36 -13.45 -0.35
CA TYR A 30 10.57 -13.24 -1.14
C TYR A 30 10.86 -14.47 -2.00
N ARG A 31 10.32 -14.48 -3.23
CA ARG A 31 10.40 -15.61 -4.18
C ARG A 31 11.67 -15.61 -4.99
N ASP A 32 12.31 -14.45 -5.12
CA ASP A 32 13.57 -14.24 -5.81
C ASP A 32 14.44 -13.18 -5.09
N LYS A 33 15.66 -12.92 -5.61
CA LYS A 33 16.63 -12.01 -5.00
C LYS A 33 16.61 -10.59 -5.58
N THR A 34 15.63 -10.29 -6.45
CA THR A 34 15.63 -9.06 -7.22
C THR A 34 14.58 -8.07 -6.73
N SER A 35 14.87 -6.78 -6.88
CA SER A 35 13.87 -5.73 -6.73
C SER A 35 12.87 -5.75 -7.88
N LYS A 36 11.71 -5.12 -7.67
CA LYS A 36 10.66 -5.03 -8.68
C LYS A 36 10.24 -3.57 -8.91
N PRO A 37 11.05 -2.78 -9.64
CA PRO A 37 10.60 -1.50 -10.16
C PRO A 37 9.51 -1.70 -11.20
N GLU A 38 8.54 -0.78 -11.23
CA GLU A 38 7.39 -0.84 -12.11
C GLU A 38 7.20 0.51 -12.83
N LEU A 39 6.81 0.46 -14.10
CA LEU A 39 6.39 1.61 -14.89
C LEU A 39 4.96 1.37 -15.37
N LEU A 40 4.05 2.25 -14.99
CA LEU A 40 2.66 2.19 -15.41
C LEU A 40 2.36 3.33 -16.36
N CYS A 41 1.70 3.03 -17.49
CA CYS A 41 1.18 4.02 -18.45
C CYS A 41 -0.34 3.88 -18.54
N ALA A 42 -1.06 4.94 -18.24
CA ALA A 42 -2.52 4.98 -18.27
C ALA A 42 -3.06 4.97 -19.71
N LEU A 43 -4.05 4.12 -19.99
CA LEU A 43 -4.78 4.06 -21.25
C LEU A 43 -6.18 4.69 -21.15
N SER A 44 -6.69 4.84 -19.93
CA SER A 44 -7.90 5.61 -19.59
C SER A 44 -7.60 6.51 -18.40
N ASP A 45 -8.57 7.29 -17.91
CA ASP A 45 -8.47 7.84 -16.56
C ASP A 45 -8.19 6.71 -15.60
N PHE A 46 -7.07 6.81 -14.86
CA PHE A 46 -6.57 5.76 -13.99
C PHE A 46 -6.37 6.30 -12.58
N GLU A 47 -7.09 5.72 -11.64
CA GLU A 47 -7.09 6.11 -10.23
C GLU A 47 -6.18 5.22 -9.42
N MET A 48 -5.30 5.81 -8.61
CA MET A 48 -4.39 5.06 -7.75
C MET A 48 -4.07 5.80 -6.45
N LEU A 49 -3.62 5.03 -5.47
CA LEU A 49 -2.90 5.53 -4.30
C LEU A 49 -1.41 5.31 -4.53
N CYS A 50 -0.58 6.34 -4.29
CA CYS A 50 0.86 6.27 -4.54
C CYS A 50 1.65 7.04 -3.49
N GLY A 51 2.40 6.29 -2.67
CA GLY A 51 3.21 6.82 -1.58
C GLY A 51 2.40 7.53 -0.49
N PHE A 52 3.06 7.81 0.62
CA PHE A 52 2.45 8.58 1.70
C PHE A 52 2.53 10.08 1.43
N ALA A 53 1.46 10.79 1.75
CA ALA A 53 1.46 12.25 1.77
C ALA A 53 2.37 12.78 2.92
N PRO A 54 2.86 14.03 2.83
CA PRO A 54 3.56 14.65 3.95
C PRO A 54 2.76 14.56 5.26
N VAL A 55 3.43 14.29 6.38
CA VAL A 55 2.77 14.11 7.68
C VAL A 55 1.90 15.31 8.05
N THR A 56 2.38 16.52 7.77
CA THR A 56 1.64 17.77 8.03
C THR A 56 0.32 17.84 7.25
N GLU A 57 0.34 17.43 5.99
CA GLU A 57 -0.84 17.39 5.13
C GLU A 57 -1.81 16.29 5.57
N SER A 58 -1.28 15.09 5.86
CA SER A 58 -2.06 13.95 6.36
C SER A 58 -2.75 14.30 7.68
N LEU A 59 -2.05 14.99 8.59
CA LEU A 59 -2.59 15.43 9.88
C LEU A 59 -3.73 16.45 9.67
N ALA A 60 -3.49 17.49 8.88
CA ALA A 60 -4.50 18.50 8.58
C ALA A 60 -5.77 17.87 7.96
N ARG A 61 -5.59 16.96 7.01
CA ARG A 61 -6.67 16.20 6.36
C ARG A 61 -7.45 15.33 7.36
N ALA A 62 -6.75 14.65 8.28
CA ALA A 62 -7.37 13.83 9.30
C ALA A 62 -8.19 14.68 10.30
N GLU A 63 -7.66 15.81 10.75
CA GLU A 63 -8.36 16.74 11.66
C GLU A 63 -9.61 17.36 11.00
N GLN A 64 -9.49 17.83 9.76
CA GLN A 64 -10.61 18.44 9.00
C GLN A 64 -11.75 17.46 8.75
N ASN A 65 -11.47 16.17 8.59
CA ASN A 65 -12.47 15.14 8.33
C ASN A 65 -12.95 14.42 9.59
N GLY A 66 -12.48 14.81 10.77
CA GLY A 66 -12.90 14.22 12.04
C GLY A 66 -12.32 12.82 12.30
N TRP A 67 -11.22 12.43 11.67
CA TRP A 67 -10.53 11.16 11.91
C TRP A 67 -9.59 11.31 13.11
N LEU A 68 -10.18 11.60 14.26
CA LEU A 68 -9.45 12.07 15.44
C LEU A 68 -8.46 11.05 16.00
N GLU A 69 -8.79 9.76 15.94
CA GLU A 69 -7.88 8.71 16.40
C GLU A 69 -6.65 8.58 15.50
N LEU A 70 -6.86 8.59 14.18
CA LEU A 70 -5.78 8.61 13.20
C LEU A 70 -4.89 9.84 13.37
N ALA A 71 -5.50 11.03 13.52
CA ALA A 71 -4.78 12.27 13.76
C ALA A 71 -3.94 12.22 15.04
N ARG A 72 -4.51 11.68 16.13
CA ARG A 72 -3.83 11.52 17.41
C ARG A 72 -2.61 10.59 17.29
N HIS A 73 -2.76 9.44 16.68
CA HIS A 73 -1.64 8.50 16.45
C HIS A 73 -0.56 9.13 15.60
N LEU A 74 -0.94 9.74 14.47
CA LEU A 74 0.00 10.37 13.54
C LEU A 74 0.83 11.49 14.23
N LYS A 75 0.16 12.31 15.04
CA LYS A 75 0.81 13.41 15.79
C LYS A 75 1.77 12.91 16.86
N LEU A 76 1.42 11.84 17.57
CA LEU A 76 2.20 11.34 18.70
C LEU A 76 3.33 10.40 18.28
N THR A 77 3.16 9.63 17.22
CA THR A 77 4.04 8.51 16.90
C THR A 77 4.66 8.57 15.50
N GLY A 78 4.22 9.48 14.65
CA GLY A 78 4.65 9.59 13.26
C GLY A 78 4.04 8.52 12.35
N ILE A 79 4.38 8.59 11.05
CA ILE A 79 3.74 7.79 10.00
C ILE A 79 3.97 6.28 10.18
N GLU A 80 5.19 5.85 10.43
CA GLU A 80 5.54 4.43 10.53
C GLU A 80 4.76 3.71 11.63
N LYS A 81 4.78 4.25 12.84
CA LYS A 81 4.06 3.66 13.98
C LYS A 81 2.54 3.75 13.83
N THR A 82 2.05 4.80 13.16
CA THR A 82 0.61 4.93 12.86
C THR A 82 0.16 3.88 11.86
N VAL A 83 0.95 3.62 10.81
CA VAL A 83 0.68 2.54 9.84
C VAL A 83 0.70 1.18 10.53
N ARG A 84 1.71 0.91 11.35
CA ARG A 84 1.80 -0.33 12.12
C ARG A 84 0.57 -0.52 13.02
N TRP A 85 0.21 0.48 13.82
CA TRP A 85 -0.99 0.46 14.65
C TRP A 85 -2.25 0.17 13.81
N ALA A 86 -2.42 0.85 12.66
CA ALA A 86 -3.58 0.64 11.80
C ALA A 86 -3.67 -0.80 11.26
N LEU A 87 -2.56 -1.45 11.00
CA LEU A 87 -2.54 -2.80 10.41
C LEU A 87 -2.54 -3.92 11.47
N GLU A 88 -1.98 -3.70 12.66
CA GLU A 88 -1.91 -4.69 13.73
C GLU A 88 -3.25 -4.84 14.48
N GLU A 89 -4.05 -3.78 14.59
CA GLU A 89 -5.38 -3.88 15.18
C GLU A 89 -6.34 -4.62 14.22
N LYS A 90 -6.98 -5.64 14.73
CA LYS A 90 -7.82 -6.54 13.90
C LYS A 90 -9.06 -5.88 13.33
N VAL A 91 -9.60 -4.88 14.02
CA VAL A 91 -10.85 -4.21 13.63
C VAL A 91 -10.77 -2.71 13.95
N HIS A 92 -10.93 -1.90 12.92
CA HIS A 92 -11.12 -0.46 13.06
C HIS A 92 -12.52 -0.07 12.61
N LYS A 93 -13.15 0.84 13.32
CA LYS A 93 -14.39 1.42 12.82
C LYS A 93 -14.11 2.19 11.53
N THR A 94 -14.82 1.83 10.46
CA THR A 94 -14.74 2.58 9.18
C THR A 94 -15.06 4.06 9.41
N PRO A 95 -14.19 4.98 9.03
CA PRO A 95 -14.46 6.42 9.16
C PRO A 95 -15.70 6.84 8.37
N SER A 96 -16.55 7.68 8.97
CA SER A 96 -17.81 8.12 8.36
C SER A 96 -17.64 9.04 7.15
N ASN A 97 -16.58 9.85 7.14
CA ASN A 97 -16.32 10.87 6.11
C ASN A 97 -15.22 10.41 5.14
N LEU A 98 -15.42 9.24 4.51
CA LEU A 98 -14.46 8.73 3.55
C LEU A 98 -14.49 9.54 2.25
N PRO A 99 -13.31 9.83 1.66
CA PRO A 99 -13.20 10.33 0.30
C PRO A 99 -13.90 9.41 -0.70
N GLN A 100 -14.45 9.98 -1.77
CA GLN A 100 -15.23 9.24 -2.75
C GLN A 100 -14.49 8.02 -3.30
N HIS A 101 -13.20 8.16 -3.63
CA HIS A 101 -12.35 7.09 -4.18
C HIS A 101 -12.11 5.92 -3.22
N LEU A 102 -12.35 6.08 -1.91
CA LEU A 102 -12.23 4.99 -0.93
C LEU A 102 -13.55 4.32 -0.55
N ARG A 103 -14.70 4.87 -0.96
CA ARG A 103 -16.01 4.32 -0.57
C ARG A 103 -16.20 2.88 -1.04
N LYS A 104 -15.91 2.61 -2.32
CA LYS A 104 -16.00 1.25 -2.88
C LYS A 104 -15.04 0.27 -2.20
N VAL A 105 -13.84 0.73 -1.84
CA VAL A 105 -12.88 -0.07 -1.08
C VAL A 105 -13.43 -0.40 0.31
N ALA A 106 -14.06 0.56 1.00
CA ALA A 106 -14.66 0.36 2.31
C ALA A 106 -15.86 -0.60 2.28
N GLU A 107 -16.62 -0.62 1.19
CA GLU A 107 -17.71 -1.60 0.99
C GLU A 107 -17.17 -3.03 0.85
N LEU A 108 -16.06 -3.20 0.14
CA LEU A 108 -15.42 -4.51 -0.08
C LEU A 108 -14.62 -4.99 1.15
N TYR A 109 -14.04 -4.07 1.89
CA TYR A 109 -13.18 -4.34 3.06
C TYR A 109 -13.58 -3.49 4.26
N PRO A 110 -14.79 -3.68 4.80
CA PRO A 110 -15.27 -2.87 5.94
C PRO A 110 -14.40 -3.13 7.17
N ASN A 111 -14.22 -2.07 7.95
CA ASN A 111 -13.44 -2.10 9.20
C ASN A 111 -11.98 -2.56 9.05
N SER A 112 -11.42 -2.45 7.84
CA SER A 112 -10.02 -2.77 7.58
C SER A 112 -9.11 -1.62 8.02
N GLY A 113 -8.03 -1.94 8.74
CA GLY A 113 -6.95 -0.98 9.03
C GLY A 113 -6.28 -0.41 7.79
N GLY A 114 -6.32 -1.14 6.67
CA GLY A 114 -5.88 -0.65 5.37
C GLY A 114 -6.60 0.62 4.92
N LEU A 115 -7.84 0.87 5.34
CA LEU A 115 -8.55 2.12 5.06
C LEU A 115 -7.87 3.31 5.75
N LEU A 116 -7.41 3.15 6.99
CA LEU A 116 -6.66 4.19 7.70
C LEU A 116 -5.31 4.46 7.02
N VAL A 117 -4.64 3.42 6.55
CA VAL A 117 -3.39 3.56 5.76
C VAL A 117 -3.67 4.30 4.45
N ALA A 118 -4.73 3.94 3.72
CA ALA A 118 -5.12 4.59 2.47
C ALA A 118 -5.41 6.10 2.64
N LEU A 119 -5.96 6.51 3.78
CA LEU A 119 -6.20 7.92 4.12
C LEU A 119 -4.91 8.74 4.29
N LEU A 120 -3.78 8.08 4.55
CA LEU A 120 -2.46 8.72 4.66
C LEU A 120 -1.71 8.79 3.32
N MET A 121 -2.24 8.13 2.27
CA MET A 121 -1.59 8.08 0.96
C MET A 121 -2.02 9.23 0.04
N ASN A 122 -1.20 9.48 -0.98
CA ASN A 122 -1.57 10.39 -2.07
C ASN A 122 -2.58 9.69 -2.99
N TYR A 123 -3.68 10.35 -3.28
CA TYR A 123 -4.60 9.94 -4.34
C TYR A 123 -4.20 10.63 -5.64
N VAL A 124 -3.99 9.86 -6.69
CA VAL A 124 -3.51 10.32 -7.99
C VAL A 124 -4.46 9.84 -9.07
N VAL A 125 -4.78 10.72 -10.02
CA VAL A 125 -5.53 10.40 -11.23
C VAL A 125 -4.62 10.68 -12.43
N LEU A 126 -4.26 9.62 -13.14
CA LEU A 126 -3.51 9.70 -14.39
C LEU A 126 -4.49 9.81 -15.56
N LYS A 127 -4.15 10.64 -16.54
CA LYS A 127 -4.87 10.75 -17.81
C LYS A 127 -4.29 9.80 -18.84
N PRO A 128 -5.04 9.43 -19.91
CA PRO A 128 -4.51 8.62 -21.00
C PRO A 128 -3.19 9.19 -21.53
N GLY A 129 -2.13 8.37 -21.52
CA GLY A 129 -0.77 8.73 -21.91
C GLY A 129 0.13 9.21 -20.77
N ASP A 130 -0.42 9.52 -19.58
CA ASP A 130 0.40 9.78 -18.41
C ASP A 130 1.06 8.49 -17.94
N ALA A 131 2.28 8.61 -17.42
CA ALA A 131 3.01 7.48 -16.87
C ALA A 131 3.55 7.79 -15.47
N VAL A 132 3.64 6.76 -14.64
CA VAL A 132 4.25 6.83 -13.31
C VAL A 132 5.26 5.70 -13.16
N TYR A 133 6.44 6.05 -12.63
CA TYR A 133 7.44 5.08 -12.22
C TYR A 133 7.33 4.84 -10.71
N LEU A 134 7.28 3.57 -10.34
CA LEU A 134 7.17 3.11 -8.95
C LEU A 134 8.50 2.49 -8.53
N ASP A 135 9.27 3.24 -7.76
CA ASP A 135 10.48 2.73 -7.14
C ASP A 135 10.17 1.59 -6.16
N PRO A 136 11.07 0.60 -6.03
CA PRO A 136 11.00 -0.36 -4.95
C PRO A 136 10.93 0.35 -3.59
N GLY A 137 10.03 -0.11 -2.72
CA GLY A 137 9.73 0.52 -1.43
C GLY A 137 8.56 1.50 -1.48
N ASN A 138 8.12 1.93 -2.65
CA ASN A 138 6.95 2.80 -2.77
C ASN A 138 5.67 2.00 -2.55
N VAL A 139 4.86 2.38 -1.56
CA VAL A 139 3.55 1.78 -1.31
C VAL A 139 2.53 2.31 -2.32
N HIS A 140 1.77 1.41 -2.93
CA HIS A 140 0.78 1.79 -3.93
C HIS A 140 -0.43 0.85 -3.97
N SER A 141 -1.52 1.33 -4.56
CA SER A 141 -2.73 0.54 -4.82
C SER A 141 -3.49 1.12 -6.00
N TYR A 142 -3.97 0.28 -6.90
CA TYR A 142 -4.77 0.68 -8.06
C TYR A 142 -6.25 0.59 -7.71
N LEU A 143 -7.00 1.67 -7.98
CA LEU A 143 -8.40 1.79 -7.62
C LEU A 143 -9.32 1.59 -8.82
N GLY A 144 -8.89 1.99 -10.01
CA GLY A 144 -9.70 1.84 -11.22
C GLY A 144 -9.03 2.40 -12.46
N GLY A 145 -9.57 2.03 -13.62
CA GLY A 145 -9.03 2.42 -14.91
C GLY A 145 -8.35 1.27 -15.67
N VAL A 146 -7.78 1.59 -16.83
CA VAL A 146 -7.02 0.68 -17.69
C VAL A 146 -5.63 1.26 -17.89
N ALA A 147 -4.60 0.44 -17.71
CA ALA A 147 -3.22 0.83 -17.89
C ALA A 147 -2.39 -0.36 -18.43
N VAL A 148 -1.24 -0.04 -18.98
CA VAL A 148 -0.17 -1.01 -19.25
C VAL A 148 0.89 -0.84 -18.17
N GLU A 149 1.32 -1.95 -17.58
CA GLU A 149 2.37 -1.97 -16.59
C GLU A 149 3.54 -2.81 -17.09
N VAL A 150 4.74 -2.24 -17.04
CA VAL A 150 6.00 -2.90 -17.36
C VAL A 150 6.84 -2.97 -16.09
N MET A 151 7.36 -4.15 -15.79
CA MET A 151 8.10 -4.39 -14.56
C MET A 151 9.26 -5.35 -14.78
N SER A 152 10.21 -5.33 -13.87
CA SER A 152 11.26 -6.36 -13.87
C SER A 152 10.67 -7.74 -13.52
N SER A 153 11.34 -8.81 -13.95
CA SER A 153 10.92 -10.18 -13.69
C SER A 153 11.19 -10.57 -12.23
N SER A 154 10.28 -10.15 -11.34
CA SER A 154 10.29 -10.51 -9.92
C SER A 154 8.86 -10.72 -9.42
N ASP A 155 8.68 -11.72 -8.54
CA ASP A 155 7.41 -12.01 -7.88
C ASP A 155 7.36 -11.54 -6.41
N ASN A 156 8.35 -10.76 -6.00
CA ASN A 156 8.43 -10.22 -4.64
C ASN A 156 7.38 -9.14 -4.40
N VAL A 157 6.41 -9.43 -3.55
CA VAL A 157 5.32 -8.50 -3.21
C VAL A 157 5.02 -8.58 -1.72
N MET A 158 5.12 -7.45 -1.01
CA MET A 158 4.62 -7.29 0.35
C MET A 158 3.23 -6.68 0.33
N ARG A 159 2.30 -7.26 1.08
CA ARG A 159 0.89 -6.85 1.11
C ARG A 159 0.48 -6.51 2.52
N ALA A 160 -0.11 -5.34 2.69
CA ALA A 160 -0.55 -4.86 3.99
C ALA A 160 -2.06 -5.02 4.21
N ALA A 161 -2.89 -4.90 3.15
CA ALA A 161 -4.34 -4.93 3.24
C ALA A 161 -5.01 -5.13 1.87
N PHE A 162 -6.35 -5.20 1.86
CA PHE A 162 -7.21 -5.25 0.66
C PHE A 162 -6.89 -6.44 -0.25
N THR A 163 -6.63 -7.59 0.34
CA THR A 163 -6.27 -8.80 -0.39
C THR A 163 -6.73 -10.05 0.34
N GLN A 164 -6.97 -11.13 -0.41
CA GLN A 164 -7.16 -12.47 0.13
C GLN A 164 -5.85 -13.27 0.18
N LYS A 165 -4.76 -12.70 -0.37
CA LYS A 165 -3.43 -13.31 -0.31
C LYS A 165 -2.80 -13.09 1.06
N HIS A 166 -1.68 -13.75 1.31
CA HIS A 166 -0.92 -13.57 2.54
C HIS A 166 -0.58 -12.08 2.77
N ILE A 167 -0.79 -11.61 4.00
CA ILE A 167 -0.40 -10.28 4.49
C ILE A 167 0.83 -10.46 5.35
N ASP A 168 1.82 -9.60 5.14
CA ASP A 168 3.11 -9.62 5.82
C ASP A 168 3.13 -8.80 7.10
#